data_10ff6fe32d7306450b2a01bd9e622ed1
#
_entry.id   10ff6fe32d7306450b2a01bd9e622ed1
#
_cell.length_a   1.000
_cell.length_b   1.000
_cell.length_c   1.000
_cell.angle_alpha   90.00
_cell.angle_beta   90.00
_cell.angle_gamma   90.00
#
_symmetry.space_group_name_H-M   'P 1'
#
loop_
_entity.id
_entity.type
_entity.pdbx_description
1 polymer ?
#
loop_
_entity_poly.entity_id
_entity_poly.type
_entity_poly.pdbx_seq_one_letter_code
_entity_poly.pdbx_strand_id
1 'polypeptide(L)'
;MKKLLALVLALVMVMALGMTALADGEIVSVMYGGGTPETMDPALNSASSGSNLIRLAFAGLMGTRVTDGVVTKEPELAESYTVSEDGTVYTFTLREGLKWSDGSDFYASDVVKSWNRAADEKLGASYGFLFDVIDGYGTGSLNVVADDEARTLTVTLNAPCAYFLELCGFTTFCPVKTELADDEGAWAVNPETYIGTGPFRVTSFKVDDVVTYEKNPYYWNADAVRLGGVNAYLSEDSVAILAAYEADTISLAQTIDPAEFDRLNTQYPGELTMYDQIGTYYVLFNVHKDLSPEGKTFTQAENAKARYALGLMVNRQELVDYVTMGGQVPATGFYPIGLGDGNTEVSRGEGSIYSTWYTGTATYSAEYPTYTEDQVEGIKILMDLGYSYTGSLETGDIKFTDVPGFEFSFNQNATNSAIVQYVQECWNLIGVNATINTEAWATLQTKLKAGDAEASRMGWVADFNDCVNFLEIFISNSGNNYPRLGQSVGDYTRYTENTKSAGLDACWGPNNDQSWADCYDALVAQIKNATDVEERAKLCAEAENILMATGAVAPLYYYTNPTMVKSNVKNLAILPTGDIVWNYAYLEN
;
A
#
# COMPACT_ATOMS: atom_id res chain seq x y z
N MET A 1 -36.42 -11.88 4.43
CA MET A 1 -36.04 -13.09 5.16
C MET A 1 -36.19 -14.38 4.34
N LYS A 2 -37.34 -14.82 3.84
CA LYS A 2 -37.44 -16.10 3.09
C LYS A 2 -36.65 -16.12 1.75
N LYS A 3 -36.51 -15.00 1.06
CA LYS A 3 -35.70 -14.91 -0.19
C LYS A 3 -34.19 -14.87 0.08
N LEU A 4 -33.76 -14.23 1.19
CA LEU A 4 -32.36 -14.21 1.62
C LEU A 4 -31.90 -15.60 2.08
N LEU A 5 -32.76 -16.31 2.82
CA LEU A 5 -32.51 -17.68 3.26
C LEU A 5 -32.41 -18.66 2.08
N ALA A 6 -33.21 -18.43 1.03
CA ALA A 6 -33.15 -19.24 -0.20
C ALA A 6 -31.89 -18.98 -1.01
N LEU A 7 -31.37 -17.74 -1.00
CA LEU A 7 -30.11 -17.39 -1.69
C LEU A 7 -28.90 -18.01 -0.94
N VAL A 8 -28.89 -17.94 0.39
CA VAL A 8 -27.86 -18.57 1.23
C VAL A 8 -27.88 -20.09 1.10
N LEU A 9 -29.08 -20.71 1.06
CA LEU A 9 -29.22 -22.16 0.86
C LEU A 9 -28.82 -22.58 -0.58
N ALA A 10 -29.07 -21.74 -1.59
CA ALA A 10 -28.61 -22.00 -2.97
C ALA A 10 -27.10 -21.89 -3.11
N LEU A 11 -26.47 -20.91 -2.42
CA LEU A 11 -25.01 -20.77 -2.38
C LEU A 11 -24.35 -21.98 -1.68
N VAL A 12 -24.93 -22.44 -0.56
CA VAL A 12 -24.45 -23.62 0.18
C VAL A 12 -24.61 -24.92 -0.63
N MET A 13 -25.69 -25.05 -1.43
CA MET A 13 -25.89 -26.24 -2.29
C MET A 13 -24.98 -26.27 -3.54
N VAL A 14 -24.59 -25.12 -4.07
CA VAL A 14 -23.65 -25.05 -5.20
C VAL A 14 -22.22 -25.36 -4.73
N MET A 15 -21.86 -25.02 -3.51
CA MET A 15 -20.55 -25.32 -2.92
C MET A 15 -20.32 -26.83 -2.63
N ALA A 16 -21.38 -27.62 -2.51
CA ALA A 16 -21.28 -29.05 -2.17
C ALA A 16 -21.06 -30.00 -3.37
N LEU A 17 -21.07 -29.50 -4.62
CA LEU A 17 -21.03 -30.34 -5.84
C LEU A 17 -19.72 -30.30 -6.63
N GLY A 18 -18.68 -29.65 -6.11
CA GLY A 18 -17.38 -29.48 -6.79
C GLY A 18 -16.24 -30.36 -6.26
N MET A 19 -16.51 -31.55 -5.73
CA MET A 19 -15.44 -32.48 -5.35
C MET A 19 -14.96 -33.25 -6.59
N THR A 20 -13.89 -32.75 -7.21
CA THR A 20 -13.07 -33.52 -8.14
C THR A 20 -11.73 -33.90 -7.47
N ALA A 21 -11.37 -35.15 -7.68
CA ALA A 21 -10.21 -35.90 -7.21
C ALA A 21 -8.96 -35.12 -6.74
N LEU A 22 -8.78 -35.05 -5.48
CA LEU A 22 -7.72 -35.34 -4.53
C LEU A 22 -6.28 -35.05 -4.98
N ALA A 23 -5.82 -33.82 -4.67
CA ALA A 23 -4.46 -33.61 -4.21
C ALA A 23 -4.30 -34.21 -2.80
N ASP A 24 -3.14 -34.79 -2.47
CA ASP A 24 -2.82 -35.24 -1.11
C ASP A 24 -2.81 -34.00 -0.18
N GLY A 25 -3.82 -33.85 0.69
CA GLY A 25 -3.93 -32.77 1.65
C GLY A 25 -5.33 -32.13 1.71
N GLU A 26 -5.60 -31.39 2.79
CA GLU A 26 -6.86 -30.69 3.00
C GLU A 26 -6.92 -29.38 2.18
N ILE A 27 -8.12 -29.02 1.71
CA ILE A 27 -8.35 -27.76 0.99
C ILE A 27 -8.82 -26.70 1.98
N VAL A 28 -8.17 -25.54 1.95
CA VAL A 28 -8.62 -24.37 2.71
C VAL A 28 -9.48 -23.45 1.83
N SER A 29 -10.50 -22.88 2.40
CA SER A 29 -11.36 -21.88 1.73
C SER A 29 -11.18 -20.52 2.39
N VAL A 30 -11.07 -19.46 1.58
CA VAL A 30 -10.72 -18.10 2.07
C VAL A 30 -11.52 -17.03 1.34
N MET A 31 -11.70 -15.86 1.99
CA MET A 31 -12.19 -14.63 1.38
C MET A 31 -11.34 -13.44 1.82
N TYR A 32 -10.66 -12.81 0.88
CA TYR A 32 -9.78 -11.65 1.13
C TYR A 32 -10.52 -10.30 1.08
N GLY A 33 -11.81 -10.28 0.69
CA GLY A 33 -12.63 -9.06 0.67
C GLY A 33 -12.38 -8.11 -0.50
N GLY A 34 -11.62 -8.52 -1.50
CA GLY A 34 -11.26 -7.67 -2.65
C GLY A 34 -12.09 -7.91 -3.93
N GLY A 35 -13.06 -8.80 -3.90
CA GLY A 35 -13.85 -9.16 -5.09
C GLY A 35 -13.01 -9.78 -6.22
N THR A 36 -13.50 -9.66 -7.45
CA THR A 36 -12.75 -10.09 -8.65
C THR A 36 -11.62 -9.10 -8.92
N PRO A 37 -10.35 -9.54 -9.00
CA PRO A 37 -9.23 -8.66 -9.31
C PRO A 37 -9.35 -8.11 -10.74
N GLU A 38 -8.85 -6.88 -10.96
CA GLU A 38 -8.79 -6.27 -12.28
C GLU A 38 -7.98 -7.13 -13.26
N THR A 39 -6.90 -7.72 -12.75
CA THR A 39 -6.05 -8.65 -13.51
C THR A 39 -5.37 -9.65 -12.59
N MET A 40 -5.08 -10.83 -13.12
CA MET A 40 -4.25 -11.86 -12.51
C MET A 40 -2.83 -11.90 -13.12
N ASP A 41 -2.51 -11.01 -14.05
CA ASP A 41 -1.15 -10.89 -14.60
C ASP A 41 -0.22 -10.26 -13.55
N PRO A 42 0.86 -10.95 -13.12
CA PRO A 42 1.80 -10.43 -12.14
C PRO A 42 2.40 -9.05 -12.50
N ALA A 43 2.65 -8.81 -13.80
CA ALA A 43 3.23 -7.55 -14.27
C ALA A 43 2.24 -6.39 -14.23
N LEU A 44 0.94 -6.65 -14.43
CA LEU A 44 -0.11 -5.63 -14.57
C LEU A 44 -0.86 -5.37 -13.25
N ASN A 45 -0.83 -6.31 -12.31
CA ASN A 45 -1.55 -6.16 -11.05
C ASN A 45 -0.98 -5.02 -10.20
N SER A 46 -1.87 -4.19 -9.66
CA SER A 46 -1.53 -3.09 -8.76
C SER A 46 -2.39 -3.07 -7.48
N ALA A 47 -3.11 -4.17 -7.19
CA ALA A 47 -3.99 -4.27 -6.03
C ALA A 47 -3.59 -5.42 -5.10
N SER A 48 -3.64 -5.17 -3.78
CA SER A 48 -3.28 -6.17 -2.74
C SER A 48 -4.14 -7.44 -2.83
N SER A 49 -5.45 -7.31 -3.16
CA SER A 49 -6.34 -8.45 -3.33
C SER A 49 -5.92 -9.36 -4.49
N GLY A 50 -5.50 -8.78 -5.63
CA GLY A 50 -4.92 -9.51 -6.75
C GLY A 50 -3.58 -10.14 -6.40
N SER A 51 -2.72 -9.42 -5.66
CA SER A 51 -1.42 -9.92 -5.22
C SER A 51 -1.54 -11.22 -4.41
N ASN A 52 -2.47 -11.30 -3.46
CA ASN A 52 -2.70 -12.51 -2.66
C ASN A 52 -3.13 -13.72 -3.49
N LEU A 53 -3.89 -13.50 -4.57
CA LEU A 53 -4.26 -14.57 -5.51
C LEU A 53 -3.08 -15.00 -6.40
N ILE A 54 -2.30 -14.03 -6.89
CA ILE A 54 -1.13 -14.28 -7.73
C ILE A 54 -0.06 -15.07 -6.98
N ARG A 55 0.24 -14.70 -5.72
CA ARG A 55 1.26 -15.36 -4.87
C ARG A 55 0.97 -16.83 -4.58
N LEU A 56 -0.27 -17.29 -4.73
CA LEU A 56 -0.58 -18.72 -4.66
C LEU A 56 0.00 -19.48 -5.86
N ALA A 57 0.08 -18.85 -7.04
CA ALA A 57 0.49 -19.51 -8.29
C ALA A 57 1.90 -19.12 -8.78
N PHE A 58 2.46 -18.00 -8.31
CA PHE A 58 3.76 -17.49 -8.75
C PHE A 58 4.73 -17.31 -7.58
N ALA A 59 6.00 -17.49 -7.86
CA ALA A 59 7.11 -17.24 -6.96
C ALA A 59 8.19 -16.40 -7.65
N GLY A 60 8.85 -15.51 -6.89
CA GLY A 60 9.98 -14.70 -7.34
C GLY A 60 11.34 -15.39 -7.11
N LEU A 61 12.43 -14.66 -7.37
CA LEU A 61 13.78 -15.13 -7.01
C LEU A 61 13.96 -15.22 -5.48
N MET A 62 13.36 -14.27 -4.77
CA MET A 62 13.28 -14.21 -3.32
C MET A 62 11.84 -14.48 -2.87
N GLY A 63 11.67 -15.01 -1.67
CA GLY A 63 10.37 -15.34 -1.11
C GLY A 63 10.35 -15.18 0.41
N THR A 64 9.20 -15.45 1.01
CA THR A 64 9.01 -15.40 2.46
C THR A 64 8.92 -16.81 3.02
N ARG A 65 9.74 -17.09 4.03
CA ARG A 65 9.69 -18.34 4.81
C ARG A 65 9.05 -18.09 6.16
N VAL A 66 8.24 -19.04 6.59
CA VAL A 66 7.66 -19.06 7.94
C VAL A 66 8.12 -20.31 8.66
N THR A 67 8.84 -20.13 9.77
CA THR A 67 9.33 -21.23 10.61
C THR A 67 9.00 -20.90 12.06
N ASP A 68 8.15 -21.72 12.66
CA ASP A 68 7.69 -21.55 14.07
C ASP A 68 7.15 -20.12 14.36
N GLY A 69 6.42 -19.55 13.38
CA GLY A 69 5.86 -18.21 13.45
C GLY A 69 6.85 -17.06 13.19
N VAL A 70 8.12 -17.38 12.93
CA VAL A 70 9.14 -16.40 12.53
C VAL A 70 9.14 -16.27 11.02
N VAL A 71 9.01 -15.03 10.55
CA VAL A 71 8.99 -14.67 9.13
C VAL A 71 10.38 -14.19 8.71
N THR A 72 10.93 -14.76 7.64
CA THR A 72 12.23 -14.36 7.09
C THR A 72 12.13 -14.24 5.57
N LYS A 73 12.89 -13.29 4.99
CA LYS A 73 13.09 -13.19 3.54
C LYS A 73 14.23 -14.11 3.16
N GLU A 74 13.98 -15.03 2.24
CA GLU A 74 14.96 -16.05 1.85
C GLU A 74 14.95 -16.28 0.33
N PRO A 75 16.02 -16.86 -0.26
CA PRO A 75 16.01 -17.31 -1.64
C PRO A 75 14.88 -18.31 -1.91
N GLU A 76 14.11 -18.06 -2.99
CA GLU A 76 12.94 -18.85 -3.39
C GLU A 76 13.24 -19.65 -4.66
N LEU A 77 13.07 -19.09 -5.88
CA LEU A 77 13.55 -19.74 -7.10
C LEU A 77 15.09 -19.72 -7.19
N ALA A 78 15.73 -18.71 -6.59
CA ALA A 78 17.17 -18.75 -6.34
C ALA A 78 17.48 -19.78 -5.25
N GLU A 79 18.62 -20.46 -5.38
CA GLU A 79 19.25 -21.25 -4.33
C GLU A 79 20.13 -20.38 -3.44
N SER A 80 20.81 -19.42 -4.06
CA SER A 80 21.71 -18.46 -3.42
C SER A 80 21.93 -17.23 -4.30
N TYR A 81 22.55 -16.23 -3.74
CA TYR A 81 23.02 -15.06 -4.49
C TYR A 81 24.35 -14.54 -3.92
N THR A 82 25.08 -13.80 -4.74
CA THR A 82 26.26 -13.01 -4.34
C THR A 82 26.08 -11.59 -4.80
N VAL A 83 26.72 -10.65 -4.08
CA VAL A 83 26.71 -9.22 -4.41
C VAL A 83 28.14 -8.75 -4.58
N SER A 84 28.39 -7.94 -5.60
CA SER A 84 29.70 -7.29 -5.80
C SER A 84 30.07 -6.37 -4.64
N GLU A 85 31.34 -6.07 -4.49
CA GLU A 85 31.87 -5.26 -3.40
C GLU A 85 31.29 -3.83 -3.39
N ASP A 86 30.94 -3.31 -4.57
CA ASP A 86 30.30 -2.01 -4.76
C ASP A 86 28.75 -2.06 -4.67
N GLY A 87 28.16 -3.23 -4.41
CA GLY A 87 26.72 -3.41 -4.24
C GLY A 87 25.89 -3.30 -5.53
N THR A 88 26.52 -3.23 -6.72
CA THR A 88 25.80 -2.95 -7.97
C THR A 88 25.53 -4.20 -8.82
N VAL A 89 26.23 -5.32 -8.59
CA VAL A 89 26.03 -6.54 -9.37
C VAL A 89 25.56 -7.68 -8.46
N TYR A 90 24.39 -8.21 -8.75
CA TYR A 90 23.84 -9.39 -8.11
C TYR A 90 23.94 -10.58 -9.03
N THR A 91 24.49 -11.69 -8.56
CA THR A 91 24.50 -12.96 -9.29
C THR A 91 23.71 -13.98 -8.49
N PHE A 92 22.54 -14.34 -9.00
CA PHE A 92 21.69 -15.40 -8.44
C PHE A 92 22.07 -16.74 -9.07
N THR A 93 22.15 -17.79 -8.25
CA THR A 93 22.20 -19.17 -8.72
C THR A 93 20.81 -19.76 -8.54
N LEU A 94 20.17 -20.21 -9.62
CA LEU A 94 18.85 -20.84 -9.56
C LEU A 94 18.96 -22.28 -9.04
N ARG A 95 17.90 -22.75 -8.37
CA ARG A 95 17.80 -24.13 -7.90
C ARG A 95 17.88 -25.11 -9.08
N GLU A 96 18.39 -26.30 -8.83
CA GLU A 96 18.41 -27.35 -9.82
C GLU A 96 17.02 -27.94 -10.06
N GLY A 97 16.68 -28.20 -11.32
CA GLY A 97 15.46 -28.89 -11.70
C GLY A 97 14.18 -28.09 -11.53
N LEU A 98 14.27 -26.74 -11.53
CA LEU A 98 13.09 -25.88 -11.51
C LEU A 98 12.16 -26.18 -12.69
N LYS A 99 10.86 -26.13 -12.41
CA LYS A 99 9.82 -26.37 -13.41
C LYS A 99 8.68 -25.36 -13.28
N TRP A 100 8.03 -25.12 -14.37
CA TRP A 100 6.71 -24.52 -14.42
C TRP A 100 5.64 -25.49 -13.89
N SER A 101 4.46 -24.98 -13.53
CA SER A 101 3.37 -25.78 -12.98
C SER A 101 2.74 -26.77 -13.97
N ASP A 102 3.07 -26.68 -15.26
CA ASP A 102 2.73 -27.67 -16.29
C ASP A 102 3.78 -28.79 -16.42
N GLY A 103 4.87 -28.74 -15.67
CA GLY A 103 5.96 -29.69 -15.65
C GLY A 103 7.06 -29.43 -16.68
N SER A 104 6.95 -28.40 -17.52
CA SER A 104 8.05 -27.97 -18.40
C SER A 104 9.19 -27.34 -17.61
N ASP A 105 10.39 -27.37 -18.17
CA ASP A 105 11.59 -26.84 -17.51
C ASP A 105 11.54 -25.31 -17.43
N PHE A 106 12.03 -24.77 -16.29
CA PHE A 106 12.19 -23.34 -16.05
C PHE A 106 13.68 -22.98 -16.10
N TYR A 107 14.02 -21.88 -16.76
CA TYR A 107 15.38 -21.43 -16.99
C TYR A 107 15.62 -19.99 -16.51
N ALA A 108 16.90 -19.62 -16.30
CA ALA A 108 17.27 -18.25 -15.97
C ALA A 108 16.85 -17.25 -17.06
N SER A 109 16.87 -17.68 -18.32
CA SER A 109 16.41 -16.88 -19.46
C SER A 109 14.92 -16.52 -19.40
N ASP A 110 14.08 -17.31 -18.67
CA ASP A 110 12.66 -16.98 -18.50
C ASP A 110 12.46 -15.78 -17.58
N VAL A 111 13.32 -15.60 -16.58
CA VAL A 111 13.35 -14.38 -15.74
C VAL A 111 13.67 -13.16 -16.58
N VAL A 112 14.73 -13.25 -17.44
CA VAL A 112 15.13 -12.15 -18.34
C VAL A 112 13.97 -11.71 -19.24
N LYS A 113 13.27 -12.67 -19.86
CA LYS A 113 12.11 -12.39 -20.72
C LYS A 113 10.98 -11.71 -19.94
N SER A 114 10.67 -12.24 -18.75
CA SER A 114 9.59 -11.73 -17.90
C SER A 114 9.85 -10.31 -17.40
N TRP A 115 11.07 -10.04 -16.93
CA TRP A 115 11.43 -8.72 -16.44
C TRP A 115 11.49 -7.67 -17.56
N ASN A 116 12.00 -8.04 -18.76
CA ASN A 116 11.95 -7.13 -19.92
C ASN A 116 10.52 -6.87 -20.36
N ARG A 117 9.60 -7.86 -20.30
CA ARG A 117 8.17 -7.65 -20.57
C ARG A 117 7.55 -6.67 -19.57
N ALA A 118 7.78 -6.88 -18.26
CA ALA A 118 7.21 -6.03 -17.21
C ALA A 118 7.76 -4.60 -17.24
N ALA A 119 9.01 -4.42 -17.67
CA ALA A 119 9.68 -3.12 -17.81
C ALA A 119 9.36 -2.39 -19.13
N ASP A 120 8.70 -3.06 -20.09
CA ASP A 120 8.38 -2.42 -21.40
C ASP A 120 7.22 -1.43 -21.21
N GLU A 121 7.48 -0.17 -21.50
CA GLU A 121 6.48 0.91 -21.44
C GLU A 121 5.22 0.60 -22.27
N LYS A 122 5.34 -0.20 -23.33
CA LYS A 122 4.19 -0.59 -24.17
C LYS A 122 3.20 -1.48 -23.44
N LEU A 123 3.66 -2.29 -22.49
CA LEU A 123 2.78 -3.10 -21.65
C LEU A 123 1.94 -2.24 -20.71
N GLY A 124 2.44 -1.05 -20.33
CA GLY A 124 1.73 -0.13 -19.45
C GLY A 124 1.60 -0.63 -18.00
N ALA A 125 2.56 -1.46 -17.55
CA ALA A 125 2.58 -1.98 -16.18
C ALA A 125 2.69 -0.83 -15.17
N SER A 126 1.74 -0.74 -14.23
CA SER A 126 1.71 0.31 -13.20
C SER A 126 2.98 0.30 -12.34
N TYR A 127 3.59 -0.85 -12.13
CA TYR A 127 4.84 -1.05 -11.39
C TYR A 127 6.06 -1.30 -12.28
N GLY A 128 5.95 -1.05 -13.59
CA GLY A 128 7.09 -1.16 -14.52
C GLY A 128 8.27 -0.25 -14.13
N PHE A 129 8.00 0.87 -13.48
CA PHE A 129 9.03 1.79 -12.98
C PHE A 129 9.91 1.19 -11.87
N LEU A 130 9.48 0.14 -11.16
CA LEU A 130 10.32 -0.53 -10.15
C LEU A 130 11.58 -1.18 -10.74
N PHE A 131 11.60 -1.39 -12.05
CA PHE A 131 12.80 -1.86 -12.75
C PHE A 131 13.81 -0.73 -13.03
N ASP A 132 13.53 0.53 -12.68
CA ASP A 132 14.42 1.68 -12.90
C ASP A 132 15.76 1.58 -12.15
N VAL A 133 15.81 0.74 -11.11
CA VAL A 133 17.04 0.42 -10.38
C VAL A 133 18.00 -0.45 -11.19
N ILE A 134 17.52 -1.14 -12.24
CA ILE A 134 18.32 -2.02 -13.09
C ILE A 134 18.88 -1.21 -14.28
N ASP A 135 20.17 -1.32 -14.51
CA ASP A 135 20.81 -0.71 -15.68
C ASP A 135 20.14 -1.15 -16.99
N GLY A 136 20.00 -0.22 -17.92
CA GLY A 136 19.30 -0.45 -19.19
C GLY A 136 17.79 -0.22 -19.15
N TYR A 137 17.19 0.13 -18.02
CA TYR A 137 15.77 0.51 -17.97
C TYR A 137 15.49 1.70 -18.92
N GLY A 138 14.36 1.62 -19.66
CA GLY A 138 14.00 2.64 -20.66
C GLY A 138 14.78 2.58 -21.97
N THR A 139 15.78 1.69 -22.11
CA THR A 139 16.54 1.52 -23.35
C THR A 139 16.02 0.39 -24.25
N GLY A 140 15.02 -0.36 -23.77
CA GLY A 140 14.42 -1.50 -24.45
C GLY A 140 14.96 -2.87 -24.02
N SER A 141 15.99 -2.91 -23.16
CA SER A 141 16.48 -4.15 -22.55
C SER A 141 17.22 -3.85 -21.24
N LEU A 142 16.79 -4.52 -20.17
CA LEU A 142 17.47 -4.48 -18.88
C LEU A 142 18.84 -5.18 -18.97
N ASN A 143 19.82 -4.70 -18.22
CA ASN A 143 21.12 -5.36 -18.06
C ASN A 143 21.00 -6.56 -17.10
N VAL A 144 20.31 -7.58 -17.58
CA VAL A 144 20.07 -8.85 -16.92
C VAL A 144 20.51 -9.96 -17.86
N VAL A 145 21.49 -10.75 -17.43
CA VAL A 145 22.13 -11.79 -18.25
C VAL A 145 21.91 -13.15 -17.64
N ALA A 146 21.35 -14.07 -18.41
CA ALA A 146 21.15 -15.46 -18.02
C ALA A 146 22.23 -16.39 -18.61
N ASP A 147 22.66 -17.36 -17.84
CA ASP A 147 23.36 -18.55 -18.29
C ASP A 147 22.54 -19.77 -17.84
N ASP A 148 21.79 -20.34 -18.76
CA ASP A 148 20.88 -21.45 -18.47
C ASP A 148 21.65 -22.75 -18.12
N GLU A 149 22.85 -22.96 -18.69
CA GLU A 149 23.68 -24.12 -18.40
C GLU A 149 24.28 -24.03 -16.97
N ALA A 150 24.79 -22.84 -16.61
CA ALA A 150 25.29 -22.55 -15.27
C ALA A 150 24.17 -22.30 -14.26
N ARG A 151 22.92 -22.14 -14.69
CA ARG A 151 21.77 -21.76 -13.88
C ARG A 151 21.96 -20.41 -13.16
N THR A 152 22.63 -19.45 -13.80
CA THR A 152 22.90 -18.17 -13.19
C THR A 152 22.16 -17.03 -13.87
N LEU A 153 21.78 -16.05 -13.07
CA LEU A 153 21.19 -14.79 -13.49
C LEU A 153 22.03 -13.65 -12.91
N THR A 154 22.67 -12.87 -13.76
CA THR A 154 23.46 -11.71 -13.34
C THR A 154 22.67 -10.45 -13.63
N VAL A 155 22.42 -9.63 -12.61
CA VAL A 155 21.69 -8.37 -12.68
C VAL A 155 22.63 -7.24 -12.34
N THR A 156 22.74 -6.25 -13.23
CA THR A 156 23.52 -5.04 -12.99
C THR A 156 22.57 -3.89 -12.65
N LEU A 157 22.78 -3.26 -11.50
CA LEU A 157 22.02 -2.10 -11.05
C LEU A 157 22.73 -0.80 -11.44
N ASN A 158 21.96 0.28 -11.59
CA ASN A 158 22.50 1.63 -11.83
C ASN A 158 23.31 2.15 -10.63
N ALA A 159 22.94 1.73 -9.42
CA ALA A 159 23.57 2.08 -8.15
C ALA A 159 23.22 1.00 -7.11
N PRO A 160 23.91 0.94 -5.95
CA PRO A 160 23.53 0.06 -4.86
C PRO A 160 22.08 0.31 -4.44
N CYS A 161 21.30 -0.77 -4.23
CA CYS A 161 19.89 -0.68 -3.89
C CYS A 161 19.59 -1.57 -2.67
N ALA A 162 19.31 -0.93 -1.53
CA ALA A 162 19.10 -1.63 -0.25
C ALA A 162 17.86 -2.56 -0.27
N TYR A 163 16.86 -2.24 -1.08
CA TYR A 163 15.59 -2.98 -1.18
C TYR A 163 15.50 -3.89 -2.42
N PHE A 164 16.59 -4.06 -3.18
CA PHE A 164 16.53 -4.86 -4.42
C PHE A 164 16.08 -6.31 -4.19
N LEU A 165 16.51 -6.92 -3.08
CA LEU A 165 16.06 -8.28 -2.74
C LEU A 165 14.56 -8.34 -2.38
N GLU A 166 14.00 -7.24 -1.84
CA GLU A 166 12.55 -7.12 -1.63
C GLU A 166 11.81 -7.11 -2.97
N LEU A 167 12.31 -6.31 -3.94
CA LEU A 167 11.76 -6.29 -5.30
C LEU A 167 11.81 -7.66 -5.97
N CYS A 168 12.87 -8.43 -5.78
CA CYS A 168 12.99 -9.79 -6.32
C CYS A 168 11.94 -10.78 -5.80
N GLY A 169 11.22 -10.43 -4.73
CA GLY A 169 10.07 -11.18 -4.18
C GLY A 169 8.72 -10.51 -4.41
N PHE A 170 8.69 -9.33 -5.04
CA PHE A 170 7.46 -8.62 -5.35
C PHE A 170 6.74 -9.21 -6.57
N THR A 171 5.42 -9.16 -6.60
CA THR A 171 4.62 -9.85 -7.64
C THR A 171 5.00 -9.47 -9.07
N THR A 172 5.29 -8.20 -9.33
CA THR A 172 5.69 -7.72 -10.67
C THR A 172 7.01 -8.32 -11.14
N PHE A 173 7.89 -8.76 -10.22
CA PHE A 173 9.14 -9.43 -10.52
C PHE A 173 8.99 -10.95 -10.64
N CYS A 174 7.80 -11.51 -10.39
CA CYS A 174 7.58 -12.93 -10.60
C CYS A 174 7.66 -13.28 -12.10
N PRO A 175 8.43 -14.32 -12.47
CA PRO A 175 8.50 -14.74 -13.86
C PRO A 175 7.18 -15.31 -14.35
N VAL A 176 6.82 -14.96 -15.58
CA VAL A 176 5.67 -15.48 -16.32
C VAL A 176 6.15 -16.27 -17.54
N LYS A 177 5.37 -17.23 -17.99
CA LYS A 177 5.64 -17.99 -19.22
C LYS A 177 5.31 -17.12 -20.42
N THR A 178 6.26 -16.30 -20.89
CA THR A 178 6.03 -15.20 -21.83
C THR A 178 5.48 -15.62 -23.18
N GLU A 179 5.72 -16.87 -23.62
CA GLU A 179 5.13 -17.43 -24.82
C GLU A 179 3.61 -17.67 -24.75
N LEU A 180 3.05 -17.65 -23.52
CA LEU A 180 1.61 -17.76 -23.26
C LEU A 180 1.00 -16.42 -22.85
N ALA A 181 1.83 -15.47 -22.39
CA ALA A 181 1.38 -14.19 -21.89
C ALA A 181 1.10 -13.22 -23.05
N ASP A 182 -0.17 -13.04 -23.39
CA ASP A 182 -0.60 -11.99 -24.32
C ASP A 182 -0.74 -10.63 -23.63
N ASP A 183 -0.72 -9.56 -24.39
CA ASP A 183 -0.81 -8.18 -23.86
C ASP A 183 -2.26 -7.82 -23.47
N GLU A 184 -3.26 -8.63 -23.85
CA GLU A 184 -4.67 -8.42 -23.52
C GLU A 184 -5.07 -9.06 -22.18
N GLY A 185 -4.17 -9.87 -21.58
CA GLY A 185 -4.34 -10.47 -20.25
C GLY A 185 -5.31 -11.67 -20.21
N ALA A 186 -5.82 -12.13 -21.36
CA ALA A 186 -6.74 -13.27 -21.43
C ALA A 186 -6.11 -14.58 -20.90
N TRP A 187 -4.79 -14.71 -21.02
CA TRP A 187 -4.02 -15.84 -20.49
C TRP A 187 -4.11 -15.95 -18.97
N ALA A 188 -4.23 -14.82 -18.28
CA ALA A 188 -4.15 -14.74 -16.82
C ALA A 188 -5.42 -15.23 -16.09
N VAL A 189 -6.53 -15.41 -16.81
CA VAL A 189 -7.79 -15.93 -16.27
C VAL A 189 -8.14 -17.32 -16.82
N ASN A 190 -7.27 -17.91 -17.65
CA ASN A 190 -7.45 -19.24 -18.22
C ASN A 190 -6.49 -20.23 -17.53
N PRO A 191 -6.99 -21.27 -16.79
CA PRO A 191 -6.16 -22.25 -16.12
C PRO A 191 -5.16 -22.99 -17.00
N GLU A 192 -5.44 -23.14 -18.31
CA GLU A 192 -4.55 -23.83 -19.26
C GLU A 192 -3.32 -22.98 -19.63
N THR A 193 -3.39 -21.67 -19.51
CA THR A 193 -2.32 -20.73 -19.85
C THR A 193 -1.74 -20.01 -18.63
N TYR A 194 -2.42 -20.04 -17.47
CA TYR A 194 -1.97 -19.45 -16.22
C TYR A 194 -0.95 -20.37 -15.52
N ILE A 195 0.20 -20.48 -16.15
CA ILE A 195 1.29 -21.40 -15.76
C ILE A 195 2.32 -20.62 -14.94
N GLY A 196 2.43 -20.96 -13.66
CA GLY A 196 3.29 -20.26 -12.71
C GLY A 196 4.36 -21.16 -12.09
N THR A 197 5.07 -20.62 -11.12
CA THR A 197 6.19 -21.26 -10.41
C THR A 197 5.92 -21.45 -8.92
N GLY A 198 4.72 -21.06 -8.45
CA GLY A 198 4.35 -21.03 -7.05
C GLY A 198 3.88 -22.36 -6.46
N PRO A 199 3.50 -22.35 -5.16
CA PRO A 199 3.14 -23.56 -4.40
C PRO A 199 1.83 -24.21 -4.86
N PHE A 200 0.96 -23.46 -5.51
CA PHE A 200 -0.31 -23.96 -6.04
C PHE A 200 -0.44 -23.60 -7.52
N ARG A 201 -1.36 -24.26 -8.21
CA ARG A 201 -1.73 -23.95 -9.60
C ARG A 201 -3.23 -23.76 -9.72
N VAL A 202 -3.66 -22.84 -10.57
CA VAL A 202 -5.08 -22.57 -10.81
C VAL A 202 -5.70 -23.74 -11.56
N THR A 203 -6.86 -24.20 -11.09
CA THR A 203 -7.67 -25.23 -11.75
C THR A 203 -8.98 -24.68 -12.30
N SER A 204 -9.47 -23.56 -11.74
CA SER A 204 -10.65 -22.87 -12.24
C SER A 204 -10.61 -21.40 -11.87
N PHE A 205 -11.07 -20.54 -12.76
CA PHE A 205 -11.32 -19.12 -12.49
C PHE A 205 -12.76 -18.79 -12.86
N LYS A 206 -13.56 -18.39 -11.90
CA LYS A 206 -14.94 -17.96 -12.09
C LYS A 206 -15.09 -16.54 -11.54
N VAL A 207 -15.30 -15.60 -12.45
CA VAL A 207 -15.53 -14.19 -12.14
C VAL A 207 -16.67 -14.06 -11.14
N ASP A 208 -16.51 -13.19 -10.14
CA ASP A 208 -17.47 -12.91 -9.06
C ASP A 208 -17.94 -14.14 -8.26
N ASP A 209 -17.15 -15.22 -8.29
CA ASP A 209 -17.44 -16.45 -7.55
C ASP A 209 -16.18 -16.97 -6.83
N VAL A 210 -15.30 -17.70 -7.53
CA VAL A 210 -14.17 -18.38 -6.90
C VAL A 210 -13.01 -18.63 -7.86
N VAL A 211 -11.78 -18.46 -7.35
CA VAL A 211 -10.57 -19.02 -7.97
C VAL A 211 -10.17 -20.27 -7.18
N THR A 212 -10.07 -21.41 -7.87
CA THR A 212 -9.68 -22.67 -7.23
C THR A 212 -8.26 -23.04 -7.59
N TYR A 213 -7.52 -23.44 -6.57
CA TYR A 213 -6.13 -23.85 -6.69
C TYR A 213 -5.95 -25.25 -6.13
N GLU A 214 -5.07 -26.02 -6.76
CA GLU A 214 -4.57 -27.28 -6.22
C GLU A 214 -3.05 -27.20 -5.98
N LYS A 215 -2.53 -28.05 -5.12
CA LYS A 215 -1.08 -28.13 -4.85
C LYS A 215 -0.32 -28.36 -6.16
N ASN A 216 0.72 -27.54 -6.37
CA ASN A 216 1.61 -27.70 -7.52
C ASN A 216 2.68 -28.78 -7.23
N PRO A 217 2.63 -29.95 -7.88
CA PRO A 217 3.60 -31.01 -7.64
C PRO A 217 5.01 -30.67 -8.17
N TYR A 218 5.13 -29.65 -8.99
CA TYR A 218 6.38 -29.20 -9.61
C TYR A 218 7.00 -28.00 -8.89
N TYR A 219 6.35 -27.49 -7.84
CA TYR A 219 6.93 -26.45 -7.01
C TYR A 219 8.23 -26.95 -6.37
N TRP A 220 9.27 -26.12 -6.37
CA TRP A 220 10.59 -26.55 -5.91
C TRP A 220 10.59 -27.12 -4.47
N ASN A 221 9.70 -26.63 -3.62
CA ASN A 221 9.54 -27.05 -2.23
C ASN A 221 8.16 -27.70 -1.98
N ALA A 222 7.70 -28.50 -2.94
CA ALA A 222 6.38 -29.13 -2.88
C ALA A 222 6.18 -29.99 -1.60
N ASP A 223 7.25 -30.59 -1.08
CA ASP A 223 7.19 -31.42 0.14
C ASP A 223 6.84 -30.60 1.39
N ALA A 224 7.15 -29.32 1.43
CA ALA A 224 6.79 -28.42 2.53
C ALA A 224 5.32 -27.94 2.45
N VAL A 225 4.68 -27.99 1.28
CA VAL A 225 3.29 -27.59 1.09
C VAL A 225 2.38 -28.70 1.60
N ARG A 226 1.69 -28.43 2.71
CA ARG A 226 0.84 -29.44 3.39
C ARG A 226 -0.62 -29.39 2.96
N LEU A 227 -1.08 -28.22 2.46
CA LEU A 227 -2.44 -28.06 1.92
C LEU A 227 -2.55 -28.73 0.55
N GLY A 228 -3.69 -29.36 0.30
CA GLY A 228 -4.02 -29.92 -1.01
C GLY A 228 -4.47 -28.86 -2.03
N GLY A 229 -4.93 -27.71 -1.55
CA GLY A 229 -5.37 -26.61 -2.39
C GLY A 229 -5.97 -25.46 -1.60
N VAL A 230 -6.36 -24.42 -2.34
CA VAL A 230 -7.00 -23.21 -1.81
C VAL A 230 -8.22 -22.86 -2.68
N ASN A 231 -9.37 -22.61 -2.07
CA ASN A 231 -10.52 -22.00 -2.72
C ASN A 231 -10.60 -20.54 -2.28
N ALA A 232 -10.26 -19.61 -3.14
CA ALA A 232 -10.35 -18.18 -2.87
C ALA A 232 -11.68 -17.64 -3.44
N TYR A 233 -12.67 -17.46 -2.57
CA TYR A 233 -13.95 -16.89 -2.93
C TYR A 233 -13.84 -15.37 -3.08
N LEU A 234 -14.48 -14.83 -4.12
CA LEU A 234 -14.41 -13.43 -4.52
C LEU A 234 -15.66 -12.69 -4.03
N SER A 235 -15.52 -11.86 -3.00
CA SER A 235 -16.61 -11.04 -2.44
C SER A 235 -16.06 -9.76 -1.82
N GLU A 236 -16.80 -8.66 -1.97
CA GLU A 236 -16.58 -7.39 -1.26
C GLU A 236 -17.60 -7.16 -0.13
N ASP A 237 -18.59 -8.03 -0.02
CA ASP A 237 -19.67 -7.91 0.97
C ASP A 237 -19.23 -8.48 2.34
N SER A 238 -18.91 -7.58 3.28
CA SER A 238 -18.47 -7.94 4.64
C SER A 238 -19.49 -8.80 5.39
N VAL A 239 -20.79 -8.62 5.15
CA VAL A 239 -21.86 -9.42 5.77
C VAL A 239 -21.84 -10.85 5.23
N ALA A 240 -21.68 -11.00 3.91
CA ALA A 240 -21.57 -12.32 3.28
C ALA A 240 -20.27 -13.05 3.70
N ILE A 241 -19.16 -12.33 3.79
CA ILE A 241 -17.86 -12.86 4.24
C ILE A 241 -17.98 -13.38 5.68
N LEU A 242 -18.52 -12.56 6.58
CA LEU A 242 -18.68 -12.96 7.98
C LEU A 242 -19.65 -14.14 8.12
N ALA A 243 -20.77 -14.14 7.40
CA ALA A 243 -21.71 -15.26 7.41
C ALA A 243 -21.09 -16.57 6.91
N ALA A 244 -20.22 -16.53 5.90
CA ALA A 244 -19.49 -17.69 5.41
C ALA A 244 -18.48 -18.22 6.44
N TYR A 245 -17.81 -17.33 7.18
CA TYR A 245 -16.92 -17.70 8.27
C TYR A 245 -17.67 -18.38 9.44
N GLU A 246 -18.79 -17.79 9.86
CA GLU A 246 -19.64 -18.34 10.93
C GLU A 246 -20.30 -19.68 10.56
N ALA A 247 -20.52 -19.92 9.27
CA ALA A 247 -21.03 -21.19 8.75
C ALA A 247 -19.93 -22.25 8.52
N ASP A 248 -18.67 -21.99 8.94
CA ASP A 248 -17.52 -22.84 8.69
C ASP A 248 -17.25 -23.15 7.19
N THR A 249 -17.74 -22.26 6.31
CA THR A 249 -17.51 -22.39 4.86
C THR A 249 -16.12 -21.92 4.46
N ILE A 250 -15.57 -20.94 5.18
CA ILE A 250 -14.25 -20.40 4.97
C ILE A 250 -13.44 -20.41 6.27
N SER A 251 -12.13 -20.53 6.14
CA SER A 251 -11.18 -20.59 7.26
C SER A 251 -10.46 -19.28 7.51
N LEU A 252 -10.52 -18.34 6.56
CA LEU A 252 -9.98 -16.99 6.69
C LEU A 252 -10.97 -15.98 6.11
N ALA A 253 -11.23 -14.91 6.87
CA ALA A 253 -12.07 -13.80 6.48
C ALA A 253 -11.37 -12.46 6.77
N GLN A 254 -11.28 -11.59 5.77
CA GLN A 254 -10.89 -10.18 5.92
C GLN A 254 -12.10 -9.27 5.67
N THR A 255 -11.92 -7.97 5.85
CA THR A 255 -13.00 -6.97 5.70
C THR A 255 -14.12 -7.18 6.72
N ILE A 256 -13.75 -7.30 8.00
CA ILE A 256 -14.68 -7.48 9.12
C ILE A 256 -15.18 -6.10 9.59
N ASP A 257 -16.50 -5.97 9.77
CA ASP A 257 -17.09 -4.75 10.30
C ASP A 257 -16.65 -4.55 11.77
N PRO A 258 -16.04 -3.40 12.13
CA PRO A 258 -15.62 -3.12 13.50
C PRO A 258 -16.75 -3.24 14.54
N ALA A 259 -17.99 -2.97 14.17
CA ALA A 259 -19.15 -3.13 15.06
C ALA A 259 -19.35 -4.58 15.57
N GLU A 260 -18.76 -5.55 14.88
CA GLU A 260 -18.84 -6.98 15.23
C GLU A 260 -17.70 -7.46 16.16
N PHE A 261 -16.65 -6.65 16.38
CA PHE A 261 -15.43 -7.11 17.07
C PHE A 261 -15.67 -7.65 18.47
N ASP A 262 -16.45 -6.97 19.30
CA ASP A 262 -16.74 -7.41 20.68
C ASP A 262 -17.51 -8.75 20.68
N ARG A 263 -18.46 -8.88 19.77
CA ARG A 263 -19.23 -10.11 19.61
C ARG A 263 -18.33 -11.26 19.14
N LEU A 264 -17.49 -11.00 18.12
CA LEU A 264 -16.61 -12.02 17.55
C LEU A 264 -15.53 -12.46 18.54
N ASN A 265 -14.92 -11.54 19.29
CA ASN A 265 -13.96 -11.88 20.34
C ASN A 265 -14.58 -12.72 21.45
N THR A 266 -15.88 -12.52 21.73
CA THR A 266 -16.63 -13.32 22.71
C THR A 266 -16.99 -14.70 22.17
N GLN A 267 -17.44 -14.77 20.92
CA GLN A 267 -17.96 -16.01 20.30
C GLN A 267 -16.83 -16.90 19.77
N TYR A 268 -15.75 -16.29 19.26
CA TYR A 268 -14.59 -16.95 18.64
C TYR A 268 -13.28 -16.46 19.27
N PRO A 269 -13.03 -16.76 20.56
CA PRO A 269 -11.88 -16.20 21.27
C PRO A 269 -10.56 -16.62 20.62
N GLY A 270 -9.76 -15.63 20.23
CA GLY A 270 -8.45 -15.81 19.61
C GLY A 270 -8.47 -16.05 18.09
N GLU A 271 -9.65 -16.00 17.43
CA GLU A 271 -9.76 -16.11 15.97
C GLU A 271 -9.74 -14.75 15.26
N LEU A 272 -10.15 -13.66 15.94
CA LEU A 272 -10.00 -12.29 15.44
C LEU A 272 -8.67 -11.70 15.90
N THR A 273 -7.84 -11.29 14.94
CA THR A 273 -6.55 -10.63 15.22
C THR A 273 -6.47 -9.33 14.43
N MET A 274 -6.02 -8.27 15.11
CA MET A 274 -5.66 -6.99 14.48
C MET A 274 -4.20 -7.09 14.06
N TYR A 275 -3.93 -7.30 12.78
CA TYR A 275 -2.58 -7.28 12.24
C TYR A 275 -2.16 -5.85 11.94
N ASP A 276 -1.00 -5.44 12.40
CA ASP A 276 -0.41 -4.17 11.98
C ASP A 276 -0.11 -4.23 10.48
N GLN A 277 -0.44 -3.13 9.79
CA GLN A 277 -0.17 -3.01 8.37
C GLN A 277 0.69 -1.76 8.12
N ILE A 278 1.78 -1.94 7.38
CA ILE A 278 2.65 -0.82 6.99
C ILE A 278 1.90 0.03 5.97
N GLY A 279 1.13 0.97 6.47
CA GLY A 279 0.29 1.82 5.64
C GLY A 279 -0.24 3.03 6.40
N THR A 280 -0.53 4.08 5.65
CA THR A 280 -1.03 5.35 6.18
C THR A 280 -2.26 5.80 5.41
N TYR A 281 -3.35 6.06 6.13
CA TYR A 281 -4.52 6.75 5.61
C TYR A 281 -4.39 8.24 5.86
N TYR A 282 -4.65 9.08 4.85
CA TYR A 282 -4.39 10.51 4.93
C TYR A 282 -5.38 11.34 4.12
N VAL A 283 -5.51 12.61 4.48
CA VAL A 283 -6.07 13.64 3.61
C VAL A 283 -4.96 14.14 2.70
N LEU A 284 -5.27 14.22 1.43
CA LEU A 284 -4.43 14.78 0.39
C LEU A 284 -4.97 16.15 -0.01
N PHE A 285 -4.08 17.13 -0.16
CA PHE A 285 -4.39 18.43 -0.72
C PHE A 285 -3.62 18.65 -2.02
N ASN A 286 -4.29 19.12 -3.07
CA ASN A 286 -3.62 19.61 -4.25
C ASN A 286 -2.86 20.92 -3.91
N VAL A 287 -1.55 20.93 -4.12
CA VAL A 287 -0.71 22.09 -3.74
C VAL A 287 -0.97 23.34 -4.58
N HIS A 288 -1.66 23.20 -5.71
CA HIS A 288 -2.08 24.32 -6.56
C HIS A 288 -3.41 24.95 -6.11
N LYS A 289 -4.13 24.33 -5.17
CA LYS A 289 -5.32 24.98 -4.59
C LYS A 289 -4.89 26.19 -3.77
N ASP A 290 -5.31 27.35 -4.22
CA ASP A 290 -5.11 28.61 -3.50
C ASP A 290 -6.09 28.71 -2.33
N LEU A 291 -5.55 28.88 -1.14
CA LEU A 291 -6.28 29.07 0.10
C LEU A 291 -6.22 30.54 0.59
N SER A 292 -5.75 31.48 -0.22
CA SER A 292 -5.68 32.89 0.14
C SER A 292 -7.06 33.46 0.48
N PRO A 293 -7.21 34.23 1.57
CA PRO A 293 -8.46 34.96 1.82
C PRO A 293 -8.67 36.05 0.78
N GLU A 294 -9.91 36.51 0.62
CA GLU A 294 -10.25 37.52 -0.36
C GLU A 294 -9.38 38.80 -0.20
N GLY A 295 -8.78 39.22 -1.30
CA GLY A 295 -7.92 40.42 -1.35
C GLY A 295 -6.46 40.18 -0.91
N LYS A 296 -6.06 38.94 -0.61
CA LYS A 296 -4.67 38.54 -0.37
C LYS A 296 -4.20 37.56 -1.45
N THR A 297 -2.91 37.39 -1.56
CA THR A 297 -2.26 36.34 -2.37
C THR A 297 -1.22 35.70 -1.49
N PHE A 298 -1.44 34.44 -1.17
CA PHE A 298 -0.48 33.63 -0.39
C PHE A 298 0.69 33.17 -1.24
N THR A 299 1.84 33.15 -0.62
CA THR A 299 2.98 32.39 -1.10
C THR A 299 2.69 30.90 -0.98
N GLN A 300 3.51 30.06 -1.64
CA GLN A 300 3.44 28.60 -1.49
C GLN A 300 3.59 28.18 -0.01
N ALA A 301 4.44 28.87 0.75
CA ALA A 301 4.63 28.60 2.17
C ALA A 301 3.39 28.93 3.01
N GLU A 302 2.74 30.03 2.74
CA GLU A 302 1.50 30.40 3.44
C GLU A 302 0.38 29.41 3.11
N ASN A 303 0.25 29.00 1.83
CA ASN A 303 -0.66 27.93 1.43
C ASN A 303 -0.32 26.59 2.10
N ALA A 304 0.97 26.23 2.23
CA ALA A 304 1.42 25.04 2.93
C ALA A 304 1.02 25.08 4.43
N LYS A 305 1.22 26.23 5.09
CA LYS A 305 0.80 26.44 6.49
C LYS A 305 -0.72 26.32 6.64
N ALA A 306 -1.49 26.88 5.71
CA ALA A 306 -2.95 26.78 5.73
C ALA A 306 -3.40 25.31 5.62
N ARG A 307 -2.83 24.52 4.69
CA ARG A 307 -3.12 23.08 4.56
C ARG A 307 -2.74 22.31 5.83
N TYR A 308 -1.55 22.59 6.39
CA TYR A 308 -1.11 21.96 7.63
C TYR A 308 -2.06 22.28 8.80
N ALA A 309 -2.49 23.55 8.94
CA ALA A 309 -3.46 23.94 9.94
C ALA A 309 -4.80 23.20 9.80
N LEU A 310 -5.29 22.99 8.56
CA LEU A 310 -6.48 22.18 8.32
C LEU A 310 -6.26 20.70 8.75
N GLY A 311 -5.06 20.16 8.58
CA GLY A 311 -4.69 18.83 9.05
C GLY A 311 -4.69 18.73 10.58
N LEU A 312 -4.29 19.80 11.29
CA LEU A 312 -4.30 19.87 12.77
C LEU A 312 -5.72 19.90 13.36
N MET A 313 -6.73 20.30 12.59
CA MET A 313 -8.12 20.32 13.06
C MET A 313 -8.69 18.94 13.30
N VAL A 314 -8.15 17.90 12.68
CA VAL A 314 -8.69 16.53 12.81
C VAL A 314 -8.21 15.88 14.11
N ASN A 315 -9.13 15.55 15.01
CA ASN A 315 -8.82 14.79 16.21
C ASN A 315 -8.66 13.30 15.84
N ARG A 316 -7.41 12.89 15.72
CA ARG A 316 -7.03 11.53 15.24
C ARG A 316 -7.42 10.43 16.19
N GLN A 317 -7.33 10.68 17.50
CA GLN A 317 -7.73 9.71 18.50
C GLN A 317 -9.25 9.47 18.46
N GLU A 318 -10.06 10.53 18.39
CA GLU A 318 -11.51 10.37 18.25
C GLU A 318 -11.88 9.65 16.95
N LEU A 319 -11.15 9.93 15.84
CA LEU A 319 -11.35 9.24 14.57
C LEU A 319 -11.17 7.74 14.73
N VAL A 320 -10.09 7.28 15.38
CA VAL A 320 -9.82 5.84 15.52
C VAL A 320 -10.70 5.17 16.57
N ASP A 321 -11.07 5.87 17.64
CA ASP A 321 -11.85 5.32 18.74
C ASP A 321 -13.35 5.22 18.43
N TYR A 322 -13.91 6.17 17.64
CA TYR A 322 -15.35 6.31 17.48
C TYR A 322 -15.84 6.25 16.03
N VAL A 323 -14.96 6.43 15.04
CA VAL A 323 -15.37 6.41 13.63
C VAL A 323 -14.90 5.14 12.93
N THR A 324 -13.61 4.82 13.02
CA THR A 324 -13.06 3.64 12.34
C THR A 324 -13.08 2.39 13.21
N MET A 325 -12.83 2.52 14.51
CA MET A 325 -12.93 1.46 15.55
C MET A 325 -12.21 0.14 15.21
N GLY A 326 -11.29 0.16 14.24
CA GLY A 326 -10.61 -1.02 13.71
C GLY A 326 -9.24 -1.29 14.34
N GLY A 327 -8.95 -0.71 15.51
CA GLY A 327 -7.65 -0.87 16.17
C GLY A 327 -6.51 -0.06 15.54
N GLN A 328 -6.84 0.86 14.62
CA GLN A 328 -5.86 1.73 13.97
C GLN A 328 -5.11 2.59 14.99
N VAL A 329 -3.88 2.97 14.66
CA VAL A 329 -3.04 3.85 15.48
C VAL A 329 -3.11 5.27 14.91
N PRO A 330 -3.41 6.30 15.74
CA PRO A 330 -3.37 7.69 15.30
C PRO A 330 -2.02 8.06 14.69
N ALA A 331 -2.03 8.64 13.49
CA ALA A 331 -0.81 8.98 12.79
C ALA A 331 -0.17 10.26 13.34
N THR A 332 1.13 10.22 13.62
CA THR A 332 1.92 11.35 14.09
C THR A 332 2.88 11.90 13.03
N GLY A 333 3.02 11.22 11.90
CA GLY A 333 3.77 11.59 10.71
C GLY A 333 3.29 10.76 9.52
N PHE A 334 3.96 10.88 8.37
CA PHE A 334 3.53 10.18 7.17
C PHE A 334 3.97 8.72 7.14
N TYR A 335 5.19 8.41 7.56
CA TYR A 335 5.62 7.02 7.63
C TYR A 335 4.91 6.27 8.75
N PRO A 336 4.36 5.09 8.48
CA PRO A 336 3.83 4.22 9.52
C PRO A 336 4.95 3.66 10.40
N ILE A 337 4.60 3.30 11.61
CA ILE A 337 5.50 2.61 12.54
C ILE A 337 5.84 1.23 11.95
N GLY A 338 7.10 0.81 12.07
CA GLY A 338 7.59 -0.47 11.54
C GLY A 338 8.05 -0.43 10.07
N LEU A 339 7.91 0.71 9.38
CA LEU A 339 8.47 0.87 8.04
C LEU A 339 10.01 0.87 8.11
N GLY A 340 10.66 0.04 7.28
CA GLY A 340 12.12 -0.05 7.21
C GLY A 340 12.75 1.19 6.56
N ASP A 341 13.88 1.65 7.09
CA ASP A 341 14.69 2.74 6.53
C ASP A 341 16.05 2.26 5.98
N GLY A 342 16.25 0.95 5.99
CA GLY A 342 17.49 0.29 5.60
C GLY A 342 18.50 0.13 6.75
N ASN A 343 18.28 0.77 7.89
CA ASN A 343 19.08 0.64 9.12
C ASN A 343 18.25 0.02 10.25
N THR A 344 17.07 0.59 10.48
CA THR A 344 16.14 0.20 11.53
C THR A 344 14.71 0.24 11.00
N GLU A 345 13.76 0.38 11.90
CA GLU A 345 12.36 0.64 11.58
C GLU A 345 11.94 2.02 12.09
N VAL A 346 11.03 2.66 11.39
CA VAL A 346 10.45 3.93 11.81
C VAL A 346 9.79 3.77 13.18
N SER A 347 10.22 4.61 14.10
CA SER A 347 9.61 4.76 15.43
C SER A 347 9.28 6.22 15.68
N ARG A 348 8.44 6.51 16.66
CA ARG A 348 8.02 7.87 17.00
C ARG A 348 8.22 8.11 18.51
N GLY A 349 8.48 9.36 18.87
CA GLY A 349 8.63 9.78 20.26
C GLY A 349 10.06 10.11 20.64
N GLU A 350 10.34 10.06 21.95
CA GLU A 350 11.64 10.48 22.51
C GLU A 350 12.79 9.63 21.97
N GLY A 351 13.81 10.27 21.41
CA GLY A 351 14.99 9.62 20.84
C GLY A 351 14.84 9.16 19.39
N SER A 352 13.67 9.30 18.79
CA SER A 352 13.49 9.02 17.35
C SER A 352 14.08 10.14 16.49
N ILE A 353 14.64 9.76 15.32
CA ILE A 353 15.05 10.72 14.28
C ILE A 353 13.86 11.23 13.48
N TYR A 354 12.71 10.54 13.55
CA TYR A 354 11.48 10.89 12.83
C TYR A 354 10.65 11.88 13.65
N SER A 355 10.32 13.00 13.05
CA SER A 355 9.58 14.09 13.71
C SER A 355 8.14 13.70 14.00
N THR A 356 7.60 14.22 15.09
CA THR A 356 6.17 14.18 15.42
C THR A 356 5.52 15.45 14.92
N TRP A 357 4.65 15.35 13.91
CA TRP A 357 3.94 16.46 13.28
C TRP A 357 2.55 16.69 13.87
N TYR A 358 1.96 15.64 14.41
CA TYR A 358 0.67 15.66 15.10
C TYR A 358 0.82 14.92 16.43
N THR A 359 0.15 15.37 17.47
CA THR A 359 0.25 14.71 18.78
C THR A 359 -0.31 13.28 18.74
N GLY A 360 -1.26 13.02 17.83
CA GLY A 360 -1.95 11.74 17.74
C GLY A 360 -2.85 11.42 18.92
N THR A 361 -3.04 12.35 19.85
CA THR A 361 -3.82 12.15 21.08
C THR A 361 -5.03 13.08 21.12
N ALA A 362 -6.07 12.71 21.87
CA ALA A 362 -7.20 13.58 22.19
C ALA A 362 -6.91 14.48 23.42
N THR A 363 -5.64 14.90 23.60
CA THR A 363 -5.29 15.78 24.71
C THR A 363 -5.88 17.18 24.46
N TYR A 364 -6.87 17.52 25.25
CA TYR A 364 -7.46 18.85 25.23
C TYR A 364 -6.55 19.87 25.87
N SER A 365 -6.50 21.05 25.30
CA SER A 365 -5.68 22.15 25.81
C SER A 365 -6.11 22.55 27.21
N ALA A 366 -5.14 22.66 28.13
CA ALA A 366 -5.43 23.14 29.48
C ALA A 366 -5.91 24.61 29.50
N GLU A 367 -5.48 25.41 28.54
CA GLU A 367 -5.85 26.83 28.40
C GLU A 367 -7.19 27.01 27.65
N TYR A 368 -7.43 26.15 26.64
CA TYR A 368 -8.62 26.23 25.76
C TYR A 368 -9.33 24.86 25.70
N PRO A 369 -10.06 24.45 26.74
CA PRO A 369 -10.54 23.08 26.92
C PRO A 369 -11.62 22.63 25.91
N THR A 370 -12.05 23.49 25.01
CA THR A 370 -12.94 23.11 23.89
C THR A 370 -12.17 22.47 22.74
N TYR A 371 -10.86 22.70 22.65
CA TYR A 371 -10.02 22.26 21.55
C TYR A 371 -8.86 21.37 22.03
N THR A 372 -8.43 20.45 21.20
CA THR A 372 -7.18 19.72 21.45
C THR A 372 -5.96 20.64 21.27
N GLU A 373 -4.79 20.22 21.75
CA GLU A 373 -3.54 20.97 21.55
C GLU A 373 -3.24 21.22 20.06
N ASP A 374 -3.41 20.17 19.21
CA ASP A 374 -3.26 20.30 17.76
C ASP A 374 -4.26 21.32 17.16
N GLN A 375 -5.52 21.29 17.58
CA GLN A 375 -6.54 22.22 17.10
C GLN A 375 -6.23 23.67 17.51
N VAL A 376 -5.75 23.90 18.72
CA VAL A 376 -5.32 25.24 19.17
C VAL A 376 -4.18 25.76 18.31
N GLU A 377 -3.20 24.93 18.01
CA GLU A 377 -2.09 25.28 17.11
C GLU A 377 -2.59 25.60 15.70
N GLY A 378 -3.45 24.75 15.12
CA GLY A 378 -4.05 24.99 13.80
C GLY A 378 -4.82 26.31 13.73
N ILE A 379 -5.63 26.62 14.76
CA ILE A 379 -6.38 27.89 14.84
C ILE A 379 -5.41 29.08 14.92
N LYS A 380 -4.36 29.01 15.72
CA LYS A 380 -3.34 30.06 15.81
C LYS A 380 -2.62 30.29 14.48
N ILE A 381 -2.25 29.23 13.77
CA ILE A 381 -1.66 29.35 12.42
C ILE A 381 -2.60 30.07 11.46
N LEU A 382 -3.90 29.74 11.44
CA LEU A 382 -4.87 30.44 10.59
C LEU A 382 -5.04 31.92 10.98
N MET A 383 -5.03 32.24 12.27
CA MET A 383 -5.02 33.61 12.74
C MET A 383 -3.77 34.38 12.28
N ASP A 384 -2.59 33.78 12.42
CA ASP A 384 -1.31 34.39 12.03
C ASP A 384 -1.20 34.59 10.51
N LEU A 385 -1.82 33.73 9.71
CA LEU A 385 -1.98 33.91 8.27
C LEU A 385 -2.93 35.05 7.94
N GLY A 386 -3.66 35.58 8.95
CA GLY A 386 -4.52 36.77 8.87
C GLY A 386 -5.86 36.51 8.22
N TYR A 387 -6.40 35.29 8.38
CA TYR A 387 -7.81 35.05 8.08
C TYR A 387 -8.71 35.81 9.06
N SER A 388 -9.84 36.26 8.57
CA SER A 388 -10.89 36.91 9.37
C SER A 388 -11.69 35.87 10.15
N TYR A 389 -12.00 36.15 11.40
CA TYR A 389 -12.75 35.24 12.26
C TYR A 389 -13.69 35.99 13.22
N THR A 390 -14.62 35.24 13.79
CA THR A 390 -15.49 35.62 14.91
C THR A 390 -15.30 34.65 16.07
N GLY A 391 -15.79 35.03 17.26
CA GLY A 391 -15.60 34.22 18.48
C GLY A 391 -14.19 34.34 19.07
N SER A 392 -13.85 33.48 20.00
CA SER A 392 -12.52 33.44 20.61
C SER A 392 -12.11 32.00 21.03
N LEU A 393 -10.80 31.77 21.25
CA LEU A 393 -10.31 30.50 21.78
C LEU A 393 -10.85 30.26 23.21
N GLU A 394 -10.98 31.31 24.02
CA GLU A 394 -11.46 31.23 25.40
C GLU A 394 -12.93 30.81 25.48
N THR A 395 -13.76 31.26 24.55
CA THR A 395 -15.19 30.89 24.48
C THR A 395 -15.41 29.59 23.72
N GLY A 396 -14.41 29.13 22.95
CA GLY A 396 -14.47 27.88 22.21
C GLY A 396 -15.42 27.93 20.99
N ASP A 397 -15.65 29.11 20.44
CA ASP A 397 -16.61 29.37 19.36
C ASP A 397 -15.99 30.03 18.11
N ILE A 398 -14.68 29.87 17.92
CA ILE A 398 -13.96 30.40 16.76
C ILE A 398 -14.63 29.96 15.46
N LYS A 399 -14.88 30.95 14.58
CA LYS A 399 -15.35 30.72 13.20
C LYS A 399 -14.58 31.60 12.25
N PHE A 400 -13.78 31.01 11.37
CA PHE A 400 -13.19 31.72 10.24
C PHE A 400 -14.26 32.02 9.20
N THR A 401 -14.18 33.19 8.55
CA THR A 401 -15.24 33.70 7.67
C THR A 401 -14.79 33.86 6.22
N ASP A 402 -13.49 33.82 5.96
CA ASP A 402 -12.90 34.07 4.65
C ASP A 402 -11.86 33.01 4.22
N VAL A 403 -11.81 31.84 4.87
CA VAL A 403 -11.08 30.69 4.35
C VAL A 403 -11.81 30.21 3.09
N PRO A 404 -11.16 30.15 1.92
CA PRO A 404 -11.79 29.67 0.70
C PRO A 404 -12.31 28.23 0.86
N GLY A 405 -13.54 28.00 0.42
CA GLY A 405 -14.10 26.65 0.35
C GLY A 405 -13.41 25.80 -0.69
N PHE A 406 -13.47 24.49 -0.51
CA PHE A 406 -12.89 23.53 -1.45
C PHE A 406 -13.72 22.26 -1.53
N GLU A 407 -13.51 21.49 -2.61
CA GLU A 407 -14.10 20.19 -2.79
C GLU A 407 -13.25 19.11 -2.10
N PHE A 408 -13.89 18.22 -1.33
CA PHE A 408 -13.28 17.07 -0.70
C PHE A 408 -13.82 15.78 -1.34
N SER A 409 -13.05 15.20 -2.25
CA SER A 409 -13.44 14.05 -3.05
C SER A 409 -13.06 12.72 -2.40
N PHE A 410 -13.89 11.68 -2.59
CA PHE A 410 -13.57 10.33 -2.14
C PHE A 410 -14.29 9.26 -2.96
N ASN A 411 -13.77 8.03 -2.95
CA ASN A 411 -14.51 6.88 -3.48
C ASN A 411 -15.41 6.29 -2.41
N GLN A 412 -16.64 5.96 -2.82
CA GLN A 412 -17.70 5.56 -1.92
C GLN A 412 -17.49 4.14 -1.37
N ASN A 413 -17.38 4.05 -0.06
CA ASN A 413 -17.71 2.89 0.77
C ASN A 413 -18.13 3.40 2.16
N ALA A 414 -18.65 2.53 3.01
CA ALA A 414 -19.17 2.93 4.33
C ALA A 414 -18.10 3.60 5.20
N THR A 415 -16.92 3.00 5.30
CA THR A 415 -15.79 3.49 6.11
C THR A 415 -15.29 4.85 5.60
N ASN A 416 -15.03 4.98 4.30
CA ASN A 416 -14.59 6.26 3.72
C ASN A 416 -15.62 7.36 3.92
N SER A 417 -16.92 7.02 3.78
CA SER A 417 -18.01 7.99 3.99
C SER A 417 -18.01 8.52 5.42
N ALA A 418 -17.87 7.65 6.42
CA ALA A 418 -17.81 8.04 7.83
C ALA A 418 -16.57 8.91 8.13
N ILE A 419 -15.39 8.52 7.63
CA ILE A 419 -14.15 9.28 7.82
C ILE A 419 -14.25 10.67 7.20
N VAL A 420 -14.71 10.77 5.94
CA VAL A 420 -14.79 12.03 5.20
C VAL A 420 -15.79 12.98 5.86
N GLN A 421 -16.93 12.47 6.34
CA GLN A 421 -17.90 13.26 7.10
C GLN A 421 -17.30 13.77 8.41
N TYR A 422 -16.60 12.93 9.17
CA TYR A 422 -15.94 13.34 10.40
C TYR A 422 -14.89 14.43 10.15
N VAL A 423 -14.05 14.29 9.15
CA VAL A 423 -13.04 15.30 8.77
C VAL A 423 -13.72 16.61 8.37
N GLN A 424 -14.80 16.55 7.59
CA GLN A 424 -15.59 17.72 7.24
C GLN A 424 -16.19 18.42 8.48
N GLU A 425 -16.70 17.64 9.45
CA GLU A 425 -17.22 18.18 10.71
C GLU A 425 -16.14 18.91 11.51
N CYS A 426 -14.92 18.37 11.56
CA CYS A 426 -13.78 19.04 12.19
C CYS A 426 -13.49 20.41 11.55
N TRP A 427 -13.56 20.52 10.23
CA TRP A 427 -13.37 21.78 9.52
C TRP A 427 -14.54 22.74 9.71
N ASN A 428 -15.77 22.24 9.67
CA ASN A 428 -16.98 23.05 9.92
C ASN A 428 -16.99 23.60 11.36
N LEU A 429 -16.35 22.91 12.31
CA LEU A 429 -16.20 23.38 13.69
C LEU A 429 -15.58 24.78 13.76
N ILE A 430 -14.66 25.09 12.86
CA ILE A 430 -13.98 26.39 12.78
C ILE A 430 -14.46 27.26 11.60
N GLY A 431 -15.56 26.91 10.94
CA GLY A 431 -16.16 27.71 9.86
C GLY A 431 -15.55 27.49 8.49
N VAL A 432 -14.68 26.49 8.31
CA VAL A 432 -14.12 26.13 6.99
C VAL A 432 -15.11 25.23 6.25
N ASN A 433 -15.49 25.63 5.04
CA ASN A 433 -16.47 24.89 4.23
C ASN A 433 -15.78 23.98 3.23
N ALA A 434 -15.88 22.67 3.46
CA ALA A 434 -15.49 21.64 2.49
C ALA A 434 -16.73 20.96 1.92
N THR A 435 -16.86 20.92 0.60
CA THR A 435 -17.98 20.25 -0.07
C THR A 435 -17.59 18.82 -0.39
N ILE A 436 -18.30 17.86 0.18
CA ILE A 436 -18.06 16.43 -0.07
C ILE A 436 -18.52 16.07 -1.48
N ASN A 437 -17.64 15.43 -2.24
CA ASN A 437 -17.92 14.85 -3.55
C ASN A 437 -17.60 13.36 -3.58
N THR A 438 -18.59 12.55 -3.95
CA THR A 438 -18.54 11.09 -3.96
C THR A 438 -18.41 10.58 -5.39
N GLU A 439 -17.41 9.73 -5.65
CA GLU A 439 -17.11 9.21 -6.98
C GLU A 439 -16.84 7.69 -6.96
N ALA A 440 -16.94 7.04 -8.13
CA ALA A 440 -16.38 5.71 -8.29
C ALA A 440 -14.85 5.78 -8.26
N TRP A 441 -14.17 4.72 -7.78
CA TRP A 441 -12.71 4.72 -7.63
C TRP A 441 -11.97 5.10 -8.93
N ALA A 442 -12.33 4.48 -10.05
CA ALA A 442 -11.70 4.77 -11.35
C ALA A 442 -11.87 6.25 -11.78
N THR A 443 -13.04 6.84 -11.51
CA THR A 443 -13.31 8.26 -11.78
C THR A 443 -12.45 9.15 -10.90
N LEU A 444 -12.37 8.85 -9.60
CA LEU A 444 -11.54 9.58 -8.65
C LEU A 444 -10.06 9.52 -9.05
N GLN A 445 -9.55 8.34 -9.42
CA GLN A 445 -8.17 8.21 -9.90
C GLN A 445 -7.89 9.07 -11.13
N THR A 446 -8.80 9.07 -12.11
CA THR A 446 -8.67 9.92 -13.31
C THR A 446 -8.61 11.41 -12.93
N LYS A 447 -9.47 11.84 -12.01
CA LYS A 447 -9.52 13.20 -11.50
C LYS A 447 -8.25 13.60 -10.75
N LEU A 448 -7.74 12.71 -9.91
CA LEU A 448 -6.47 12.90 -9.19
C LEU A 448 -5.28 13.02 -10.15
N LYS A 449 -5.20 12.13 -11.14
CA LYS A 449 -4.15 12.14 -12.17
C LYS A 449 -4.21 13.38 -13.06
N ALA A 450 -5.40 13.92 -13.32
CA ALA A 450 -5.59 15.16 -14.06
C ALA A 450 -5.25 16.41 -13.23
N GLY A 451 -5.17 16.30 -11.90
CA GLY A 451 -4.98 17.45 -10.99
C GLY A 451 -6.26 18.26 -10.74
N ASP A 452 -7.43 17.69 -11.05
CA ASP A 452 -8.73 18.34 -10.91
C ASP A 452 -9.34 18.20 -9.50
N ALA A 453 -8.79 17.32 -8.64
CA ALA A 453 -9.19 17.21 -7.25
C ALA A 453 -8.52 18.29 -6.41
N GLU A 454 -9.30 19.05 -5.61
CA GLU A 454 -8.76 20.09 -4.70
C GLU A 454 -8.25 19.48 -3.39
N ALA A 455 -9.01 18.54 -2.82
CA ALA A 455 -8.64 17.69 -1.71
C ALA A 455 -9.27 16.30 -1.88
N SER A 456 -8.63 15.28 -1.34
CA SER A 456 -9.16 13.91 -1.36
C SER A 456 -8.71 13.12 -0.14
N ARG A 457 -9.46 12.07 0.20
CA ARG A 457 -8.92 11.03 1.04
C ARG A 457 -8.00 10.13 0.23
N MET A 458 -6.94 9.66 0.79
CA MET A 458 -6.03 8.69 0.17
C MET A 458 -5.49 7.71 1.22
N GLY A 459 -4.85 6.67 0.75
CA GLY A 459 -4.12 5.74 1.57
C GLY A 459 -2.97 5.14 0.77
N TRP A 460 -1.89 4.81 1.45
CA TRP A 460 -0.77 4.09 0.88
C TRP A 460 -0.39 2.93 1.80
N VAL A 461 -0.29 1.75 1.25
CA VAL A 461 0.20 0.55 1.92
C VAL A 461 1.50 0.15 1.25
N ALA A 462 2.48 -0.29 2.02
CA ALA A 462 3.79 -0.66 1.51
C ALA A 462 3.71 -1.80 0.49
N ASP A 463 4.25 -1.58 -0.70
CA ASP A 463 4.49 -2.64 -1.69
C ASP A 463 5.67 -3.52 -1.25
N PHE A 464 6.66 -2.90 -0.61
CA PHE A 464 7.81 -3.52 0.03
C PHE A 464 8.22 -2.69 1.25
N ASN A 465 8.88 -3.31 2.23
CA ASN A 465 9.20 -2.67 3.50
C ASN A 465 10.45 -1.79 3.40
N ASP A 466 10.32 -0.62 2.77
CA ASP A 466 11.35 0.41 2.70
C ASP A 466 10.74 1.81 2.59
N CYS A 467 11.37 2.82 3.21
CA CYS A 467 10.89 4.21 3.22
C CYS A 467 10.78 4.80 1.80
N VAL A 468 11.59 4.36 0.85
CA VAL A 468 11.52 4.79 -0.56
C VAL A 468 10.13 4.55 -1.14
N ASN A 469 9.46 3.45 -0.78
CA ASN A 469 8.11 3.14 -1.25
C ASN A 469 7.08 4.20 -0.85
N PHE A 470 7.30 4.91 0.26
CA PHE A 470 6.45 6.01 0.71
C PHE A 470 6.87 7.38 0.17
N LEU A 471 8.10 7.50 -0.34
CA LEU A 471 8.65 8.75 -0.83
C LEU A 471 8.49 8.91 -2.34
N GLU A 472 8.78 7.87 -3.10
CA GLU A 472 8.81 7.95 -4.57
C GLU A 472 7.46 8.22 -5.21
N ILE A 473 6.37 7.98 -4.49
CA ILE A 473 5.03 8.34 -4.96
C ILE A 473 4.80 9.86 -5.05
N PHE A 474 5.64 10.68 -4.43
CA PHE A 474 5.51 12.13 -4.41
C PHE A 474 6.60 12.87 -5.19
N ILE A 475 7.55 12.19 -5.82
CA ILE A 475 8.51 12.86 -6.70
C ILE A 475 7.81 13.48 -7.92
N SER A 476 8.39 14.52 -8.48
CA SER A 476 7.75 15.35 -9.50
C SER A 476 7.31 14.60 -10.77
N ASN A 477 7.97 13.49 -11.09
CA ASN A 477 7.66 12.66 -12.27
C ASN A 477 6.86 11.38 -11.93
N SER A 478 6.43 11.20 -10.67
CA SER A 478 5.62 10.04 -10.29
C SER A 478 4.18 10.16 -10.78
N GLY A 479 3.65 9.08 -11.35
CA GLY A 479 2.24 8.95 -11.72
C GLY A 479 1.30 8.90 -10.51
N ASN A 480 1.82 8.64 -9.32
CA ASN A 480 1.08 8.61 -8.04
C ASN A 480 1.18 9.94 -7.28
N ASN A 481 1.88 10.95 -7.83
CA ASN A 481 1.99 12.27 -7.21
C ASN A 481 0.68 13.05 -7.35
N TYR A 482 -0.35 12.57 -6.68
CA TYR A 482 -1.69 13.19 -6.70
C TYR A 482 -1.75 14.58 -6.04
N PRO A 483 -0.93 14.94 -5.03
CA PRO A 483 -0.80 16.31 -4.54
C PRO A 483 -0.26 17.29 -5.58
N ARG A 484 0.33 16.80 -6.67
CA ARG A 484 0.94 17.61 -7.74
C ARG A 484 2.20 18.37 -7.32
N LEU A 485 2.96 17.76 -6.40
CA LEU A 485 4.23 18.31 -5.93
C LEU A 485 5.21 18.43 -7.11
N GLY A 486 5.69 19.67 -7.39
CA GLY A 486 6.60 19.93 -8.50
C GLY A 486 6.02 19.77 -9.91
N GLN A 487 4.70 19.66 -10.04
CA GLN A 487 4.00 19.52 -11.32
C GLN A 487 3.07 20.70 -11.56
N SER A 488 2.87 21.08 -12.82
CA SER A 488 1.81 22.00 -13.22
C SER A 488 0.47 21.30 -13.36
N VAL A 489 -0.62 22.01 -13.10
CA VAL A 489 -1.97 21.47 -13.32
C VAL A 489 -2.21 21.29 -14.83
N GLY A 490 -2.57 20.07 -15.25
CA GLY A 490 -3.06 19.77 -16.58
C GLY A 490 -2.03 19.42 -17.66
N ASP A 491 -0.73 19.62 -17.45
CA ASP A 491 0.29 19.35 -18.46
C ASP A 491 1.45 18.43 -18.02
N TYR A 492 1.44 17.96 -16.79
CA TYR A 492 2.49 17.14 -16.18
C TYR A 492 3.91 17.73 -16.24
N THR A 493 4.03 19.03 -16.59
CA THR A 493 5.31 19.68 -16.59
C THR A 493 5.80 19.92 -15.17
N ARG A 494 7.10 19.80 -14.99
CA ARG A 494 7.74 20.05 -13.70
C ARG A 494 7.51 21.51 -13.28
N TYR A 495 7.06 21.70 -12.05
CA TYR A 495 6.93 23.05 -11.48
C TYR A 495 8.31 23.60 -11.19
N THR A 496 8.71 24.68 -11.87
CA THR A 496 10.08 25.23 -11.83
C THR A 496 10.17 26.54 -11.06
N GLU A 497 9.07 27.10 -10.53
CA GLU A 497 9.16 28.30 -9.73
C GLU A 497 9.91 28.04 -8.42
N ASN A 498 10.96 28.84 -8.20
CA ASN A 498 11.69 28.91 -6.94
C ASN A 498 10.78 29.40 -5.82
N THR A 499 10.03 28.49 -5.22
CA THR A 499 9.21 28.79 -4.05
C THR A 499 10.07 28.67 -2.81
N LYS A 500 10.83 29.72 -2.48
CA LYS A 500 11.44 29.87 -1.16
C LYS A 500 10.32 30.03 -0.15
N SER A 501 10.02 28.97 0.58
CA SER A 501 9.02 29.05 1.61
C SER A 501 9.68 29.25 2.96
N ALA A 502 9.28 30.30 3.65
CA ALA A 502 9.71 30.52 5.02
C ALA A 502 9.30 29.32 5.90
N GLY A 503 10.25 28.76 6.63
CA GLY A 503 10.04 27.59 7.50
C GLY A 503 10.49 26.26 6.93
N LEU A 504 10.95 26.22 5.66
CA LEU A 504 11.56 25.05 5.05
C LEU A 504 13.06 25.27 4.79
N ASP A 505 13.69 26.19 5.48
CA ASP A 505 15.08 26.62 5.24
C ASP A 505 16.10 25.47 5.31
N ALA A 506 15.83 24.45 6.10
CA ALA A 506 16.68 23.28 6.21
C ALA A 506 16.64 22.37 4.98
N CYS A 507 15.64 22.53 4.10
CA CYS A 507 15.39 21.66 2.95
C CYS A 507 15.99 22.17 1.65
N TRP A 508 16.55 23.38 1.63
CA TRP A 508 16.85 24.13 0.40
C TRP A 508 18.30 24.05 -0.01
N GLY A 509 19.01 23.01 0.12
CA GLY A 509 20.39 22.94 -0.32
C GLY A 509 21.29 24.11 0.15
N PRO A 510 22.59 24.08 -0.09
CA PRO A 510 23.55 25.04 0.49
C PRO A 510 23.35 26.49 0.01
N ASN A 511 22.64 26.73 -1.07
CA ASN A 511 22.44 28.06 -1.65
C ASN A 511 21.03 28.61 -1.49
N ASN A 512 20.10 27.83 -0.93
CA ASN A 512 18.70 28.22 -0.74
C ASN A 512 18.03 28.75 -2.02
N ASP A 513 18.32 28.16 -3.16
CA ASP A 513 17.92 28.57 -4.51
C ASP A 513 17.12 27.50 -5.26
N GLN A 514 16.92 26.32 -4.67
CA GLN A 514 16.10 25.26 -5.24
C GLN A 514 14.65 25.34 -4.77
N SER A 515 13.71 24.90 -5.61
CA SER A 515 12.35 24.67 -5.15
C SER A 515 12.30 23.49 -4.17
N TRP A 516 11.35 23.47 -3.25
CA TRP A 516 11.19 22.36 -2.33
C TRP A 516 10.93 21.02 -3.07
N ALA A 517 10.29 21.02 -4.23
CA ALA A 517 10.11 19.84 -5.06
C ALA A 517 11.43 19.35 -5.66
N ASP A 518 12.29 20.25 -6.12
CA ASP A 518 13.62 19.89 -6.61
C ASP A 518 14.50 19.33 -5.50
N CYS A 519 14.39 19.90 -4.32
CA CYS A 519 15.10 19.44 -3.13
C CYS A 519 14.61 18.03 -2.72
N TYR A 520 13.30 17.81 -2.72
CA TYR A 520 12.70 16.51 -2.42
C TYR A 520 13.10 15.43 -3.41
N ASP A 521 13.01 15.70 -4.73
CA ASP A 521 13.41 14.77 -5.77
C ASP A 521 14.89 14.39 -5.66
N ALA A 522 15.76 15.40 -5.41
CA ALA A 522 17.19 15.18 -5.24
C ALA A 522 17.48 14.34 -3.98
N LEU A 523 16.72 14.55 -2.90
CA LEU A 523 16.87 13.81 -1.67
C LEU A 523 16.42 12.35 -1.82
N VAL A 524 15.29 12.11 -2.48
CA VAL A 524 14.83 10.74 -2.78
C VAL A 524 15.84 10.01 -3.65
N ALA A 525 16.44 10.69 -4.64
CA ALA A 525 17.52 10.10 -5.44
C ALA A 525 18.78 9.78 -4.60
N GLN A 526 19.12 10.61 -3.61
CA GLN A 526 20.22 10.31 -2.69
C GLN A 526 19.90 9.10 -1.80
N ILE A 527 18.66 9.00 -1.28
CA ILE A 527 18.22 7.87 -0.46
C ILE A 527 18.32 6.56 -1.24
N LYS A 528 17.90 6.56 -2.51
CA LYS A 528 18.01 5.38 -3.40
C LYS A 528 19.45 4.91 -3.58
N ASN A 529 20.41 5.82 -3.57
CA ASN A 529 21.84 5.55 -3.82
C ASN A 529 22.69 5.48 -2.55
N ALA A 530 22.12 5.71 -1.36
CA ALA A 530 22.88 5.72 -0.10
C ALA A 530 23.31 4.31 0.30
N THR A 531 24.61 4.14 0.56
CA THR A 531 25.21 2.88 1.02
C THR A 531 25.45 2.85 2.52
N ASP A 532 25.63 4.02 3.14
CA ASP A 532 25.70 4.15 4.59
C ASP A 532 24.28 4.14 5.17
N VAL A 533 23.96 3.12 5.95
CA VAL A 533 22.59 2.89 6.46
C VAL A 533 22.13 3.94 7.47
N GLU A 534 23.07 4.49 8.30
CA GLU A 534 22.73 5.54 9.27
C GLU A 534 22.46 6.87 8.57
N GLU A 535 23.26 7.20 7.56
CA GLU A 535 23.05 8.40 6.75
C GLU A 535 21.76 8.28 5.94
N ARG A 536 21.47 7.10 5.37
CA ARG A 536 20.23 6.82 4.65
C ARG A 536 19.00 7.06 5.52
N ALA A 537 19.00 6.56 6.75
CA ALA A 537 17.90 6.77 7.69
C ALA A 537 17.66 8.26 7.99
N LYS A 538 18.73 9.06 8.16
CA LYS A 538 18.62 10.52 8.33
C LYS A 538 18.04 11.20 7.10
N LEU A 539 18.46 10.81 5.90
CA LEU A 539 17.91 11.33 4.65
C LEU A 539 16.42 10.97 4.50
N CYS A 540 16.01 9.74 4.90
CA CYS A 540 14.59 9.36 4.94
C CYS A 540 13.79 10.26 5.87
N ALA A 541 14.29 10.53 7.08
CA ALA A 541 13.63 11.42 8.03
C ALA A 541 13.52 12.87 7.53
N GLU A 542 14.58 13.36 6.85
CA GLU A 542 14.57 14.69 6.23
C GLU A 542 13.55 14.78 5.08
N ALA A 543 13.46 13.75 4.23
CA ALA A 543 12.48 13.70 3.14
C ALA A 543 11.04 13.69 3.67
N GLU A 544 10.75 12.95 4.74
CA GLU A 544 9.46 13.01 5.40
C GLU A 544 9.16 14.42 5.91
N ASN A 545 10.13 15.09 6.53
CA ASN A 545 9.95 16.44 7.04
C ASN A 545 9.62 17.45 5.93
N ILE A 546 10.27 17.33 4.75
CA ILE A 546 9.95 18.16 3.58
C ILE A 546 8.50 17.89 3.14
N LEU A 547 8.13 16.64 2.96
CA LEU A 547 6.78 16.26 2.53
C LEU A 547 5.72 16.84 3.50
N MET A 548 5.90 16.62 4.79
CA MET A 548 4.98 17.09 5.81
C MET A 548 4.89 18.62 5.86
N ALA A 549 6.00 19.33 5.72
CA ALA A 549 6.04 20.78 5.71
C ALA A 549 5.31 21.41 4.52
N THR A 550 5.12 20.69 3.41
CA THR A 550 4.28 21.15 2.29
C THR A 550 2.80 21.21 2.63
N GLY A 551 2.36 20.53 3.69
CA GLY A 551 0.95 20.33 4.02
C GLY A 551 0.16 19.58 2.94
N ALA A 552 0.84 19.01 1.93
CA ALA A 552 0.20 18.26 0.85
C ALA A 552 -0.50 16.99 1.34
N VAL A 553 -0.02 16.43 2.43
CA VAL A 553 -0.58 15.26 3.09
C VAL A 553 -0.85 15.56 4.57
N ALA A 554 -2.00 15.13 5.07
CA ALA A 554 -2.33 15.13 6.49
C ALA A 554 -2.65 13.69 6.91
N PRO A 555 -1.67 12.94 7.42
CA PRO A 555 -1.86 11.59 7.94
C PRO A 555 -2.92 11.56 9.04
N LEU A 556 -3.79 10.57 9.00
CA LEU A 556 -4.88 10.40 9.96
C LEU A 556 -4.62 9.22 10.89
N TYR A 557 -4.33 8.05 10.34
CA TYR A 557 -4.01 6.85 11.10
C TYR A 557 -3.12 5.90 10.32
N TYR A 558 -2.44 5.02 11.05
CA TYR A 558 -1.75 3.86 10.48
C TYR A 558 -2.70 2.68 10.41
N TYR A 559 -2.65 1.94 9.32
CA TYR A 559 -3.55 0.84 9.05
C TYR A 559 -3.36 -0.34 10.00
N THR A 560 -4.48 -0.98 10.31
CA THR A 560 -4.55 -2.35 10.80
C THR A 560 -5.38 -3.18 9.84
N ASN A 561 -5.16 -4.48 9.85
CA ASN A 561 -5.91 -5.44 9.05
C ASN A 561 -6.61 -6.45 9.97
N PRO A 562 -7.86 -6.18 10.37
CA PRO A 562 -8.65 -7.13 11.16
C PRO A 562 -8.93 -8.37 10.33
N THR A 563 -8.41 -9.50 10.76
CA THR A 563 -8.54 -10.76 10.06
C THR A 563 -9.02 -11.85 11.00
N MET A 564 -10.04 -12.58 10.60
CA MET A 564 -10.46 -13.80 11.28
C MET A 564 -9.82 -15.01 10.64
N VAL A 565 -9.22 -15.86 11.48
CA VAL A 565 -8.59 -17.12 11.07
C VAL A 565 -9.08 -18.22 11.99
N LYS A 566 -9.61 -19.30 11.44
CA LYS A 566 -10.03 -20.47 12.22
C LYS A 566 -8.87 -21.02 13.05
N SER A 567 -9.17 -21.39 14.29
CA SER A 567 -8.16 -21.84 15.26
C SER A 567 -7.39 -23.09 14.84
N ASN A 568 -7.94 -23.88 13.91
CA ASN A 568 -7.26 -25.06 13.33
C ASN A 568 -6.30 -24.73 12.17
N VAL A 569 -6.31 -23.51 11.64
CA VAL A 569 -5.30 -23.08 10.65
C VAL A 569 -4.00 -22.76 11.37
N LYS A 570 -2.92 -23.45 11.00
CA LYS A 570 -1.60 -23.32 11.64
C LYS A 570 -0.54 -22.89 10.64
N ASN A 571 0.49 -22.23 11.15
CA ASN A 571 1.68 -21.79 10.41
C ASN A 571 1.35 -20.91 9.20
N LEU A 572 0.23 -20.18 9.29
CA LEU A 572 -0.12 -19.10 8.37
C LEU A 572 0.63 -17.84 8.81
N ALA A 573 1.16 -17.07 7.86
CA ALA A 573 1.65 -15.73 8.14
C ALA A 573 0.86 -14.69 7.35
N ILE A 574 0.53 -13.60 8.02
CA ILE A 574 -0.03 -12.38 7.45
C ILE A 574 1.01 -11.30 7.66
N LEU A 575 1.54 -10.77 6.56
CA LEU A 575 2.65 -9.81 6.60
C LEU A 575 2.14 -8.39 6.79
N PRO A 576 2.96 -7.50 7.34
CA PRO A 576 2.61 -6.08 7.45
C PRO A 576 2.38 -5.37 6.10
N THR A 577 2.85 -5.94 4.98
CA THR A 577 2.52 -5.51 3.61
C THR A 577 1.11 -5.94 3.17
N GLY A 578 0.41 -6.76 3.96
CA GLY A 578 -0.90 -7.32 3.62
C GLY A 578 -0.84 -8.64 2.86
N ASP A 579 0.35 -9.13 2.54
CA ASP A 579 0.54 -10.43 1.89
C ASP A 579 0.23 -11.58 2.86
N ILE A 580 -0.39 -12.64 2.33
CA ILE A 580 -0.73 -13.84 3.10
C ILE A 580 0.05 -15.04 2.56
N VAL A 581 0.86 -15.65 3.42
CA VAL A 581 1.78 -16.74 3.05
C VAL A 581 1.17 -18.08 3.40
N TRP A 582 0.68 -18.80 2.41
CA TRP A 582 0.04 -20.11 2.53
C TRP A 582 0.99 -21.29 2.35
N ASN A 583 2.20 -21.08 1.84
CA ASN A 583 3.16 -22.12 1.46
C ASN A 583 3.42 -23.15 2.56
N TYR A 584 3.35 -22.74 3.81
CA TYR A 584 3.70 -23.54 4.98
C TYR A 584 2.50 -23.79 5.90
N ALA A 585 1.33 -23.23 5.55
CA ALA A 585 0.12 -23.40 6.34
C ALA A 585 -0.42 -24.83 6.26
N TYR A 586 -1.13 -25.23 7.34
CA TYR A 586 -1.82 -26.52 7.40
C TYR A 586 -3.03 -26.45 8.31
N LEU A 587 -3.92 -27.43 8.18
CA LEU A 587 -5.03 -27.61 9.09
C LEU A 587 -4.66 -28.64 10.17
N GLU A 588 -4.94 -28.33 11.43
CA GLU A 588 -4.78 -29.22 12.57
C GLU A 588 -6.14 -29.83 12.90
N ASN A 589 -6.24 -31.17 12.93
CA ASN A 589 -7.48 -31.92 13.21
C ASN A 589 -7.83 -31.92 14.70
#